data_8f2e094fbac2b55c1bfc08cbce64638c
#
_entry.id   8f2e094fbac2b55c1bfc08cbce64638c
#
_cell.length_a   1.000
_cell.length_b   1.000
_cell.length_c   1.000
_cell.angle_alpha   90.00
_cell.angle_beta   90.00
_cell.angle_gamma   90.00
#
_symmetry.space_group_name_H-M   'P 1'
#
loop_
_entity.id
_entity.type
_entity.pdbx_description
1 polymer ?
#
loop_
_entity_poly.entity_id
_entity_poly.type
_entity_poly.pdbx_seq_one_letter_code
_entity_poly.pdbx_strand_id
1 'polypeptide(L)'
;MVAHPDDETLWAGGFVLEHSEWDWFIGTLCRASDLDRAPKFARVLECLHACGGMLDMDDGPEQRPLPALDVQRQVLRLLPGSHFDRLLTHGPQGEYTWHRRHREVCQAVVALWRAGRISADALWLFAYEDGERQYLPRAVRNAHVKHSLPPEVWRTKFDLMTQVYGFHPESWEARTTPRTEAFWCFESRGQLDKWWRERGLAV
;
A
#
# COMPACT_ATOMS: atom_id res chain seq x y z
N MET A 1 -1.34 4.63 2.78
CA MET A 1 -2.54 4.83 1.93
C MET A 1 -2.56 3.75 0.88
N VAL A 2 -3.60 2.90 0.85
CA VAL A 2 -3.70 1.74 -0.04
C VAL A 2 -5.09 1.66 -0.69
N ALA A 3 -5.24 0.78 -1.67
CA ALA A 3 -6.50 0.62 -2.40
C ALA A 3 -7.50 -0.23 -1.59
N HIS A 4 -7.08 -1.40 -1.12
CA HIS A 4 -7.97 -2.37 -0.50
C HIS A 4 -7.57 -2.70 0.94
N PRO A 5 -8.53 -3.12 1.77
CA PRO A 5 -8.23 -3.71 3.08
C PRO A 5 -7.58 -5.09 2.84
N ASP A 6 -6.37 -5.24 3.22
CA ASP A 6 -5.38 -6.31 3.14
C ASP A 6 -4.04 -5.86 2.53
N ASP A 7 -4.04 -4.88 1.61
CA ASP A 7 -2.83 -4.36 0.97
C ASP A 7 -1.81 -3.83 1.98
N GLU A 8 -2.26 -3.14 3.04
CA GLU A 8 -1.39 -2.61 4.10
C GLU A 8 -0.64 -3.73 4.81
N THR A 9 -1.34 -4.84 5.08
CA THR A 9 -0.75 -6.02 5.72
C THR A 9 0.13 -6.77 4.73
N LEU A 10 -0.36 -7.00 3.51
CA LEU A 10 0.34 -7.79 2.50
C LEU A 10 1.69 -7.17 2.11
N TRP A 11 1.74 -5.85 1.89
CA TRP A 11 2.91 -5.18 1.33
C TRP A 11 3.84 -4.52 2.35
N ALA A 12 3.33 -4.17 3.55
CA ALA A 12 4.08 -3.44 4.57
C ALA A 12 3.76 -3.87 6.02
N GLY A 13 2.98 -4.92 6.22
CA GLY A 13 2.52 -5.32 7.57
C GLY A 13 3.65 -5.68 8.52
N GLY A 14 4.72 -6.26 8.01
CA GLY A 14 5.91 -6.56 8.82
C GLY A 14 6.62 -5.28 9.26
N PHE A 15 6.79 -4.33 8.36
CA PHE A 15 7.37 -3.03 8.68
C PHE A 15 6.54 -2.28 9.73
N VAL A 16 5.21 -2.30 9.61
CA VAL A 16 4.33 -1.70 10.62
C VAL A 16 4.46 -2.39 11.98
N LEU A 17 4.49 -3.73 12.02
CA LEU A 17 4.65 -4.51 13.24
C LEU A 17 5.97 -4.23 13.97
N GLU A 18 7.06 -4.04 13.25
CA GLU A 18 8.38 -3.74 13.82
C GLU A 18 8.54 -2.29 14.28
N HIS A 19 7.60 -1.41 13.91
CA HIS A 19 7.56 -0.01 14.30
C HIS A 19 6.24 0.31 14.99
N SER A 20 5.77 -0.58 15.84
CA SER A 20 4.50 -0.44 16.57
C SER A 20 4.47 0.71 17.56
N GLU A 21 5.64 1.29 17.87
CA GLU A 21 5.78 2.51 18.70
C GLU A 21 5.50 3.80 17.92
N TRP A 22 5.30 3.74 16.59
CA TRP A 22 4.94 4.91 15.77
C TRP A 22 3.43 5.11 15.74
N ASP A 23 3.01 6.35 15.53
CA ASP A 23 1.60 6.69 15.31
C ASP A 23 1.21 6.37 13.86
N TRP A 24 0.65 5.18 13.64
CA TRP A 24 0.21 4.73 12.33
C TRP A 24 -1.22 5.15 12.02
N PHE A 25 -1.41 5.74 10.84
CA PHE A 25 -2.73 5.88 10.22
C PHE A 25 -2.77 5.08 8.90
N ILE A 26 -3.69 4.13 8.79
CA ILE A 26 -3.87 3.28 7.62
C ILE A 26 -5.19 3.65 6.94
N GLY A 27 -5.11 4.11 5.69
CA GLY A 27 -6.30 4.45 4.90
C GLY A 27 -6.45 3.53 3.70
N THR A 28 -7.65 2.98 3.49
CA THR A 28 -8.02 2.23 2.29
C THR A 28 -9.10 2.95 1.51
N LEU A 29 -8.94 3.06 0.19
CA LEU A 29 -9.88 3.85 -0.62
C LEU A 29 -11.12 3.07 -1.08
N CYS A 30 -11.11 1.75 -0.94
CA CYS A 30 -12.20 0.88 -1.38
C CYS A 30 -12.79 0.10 -0.21
N ARG A 31 -14.03 -0.40 -0.39
CA ARG A 31 -14.68 -1.44 0.39
C ARG A 31 -15.11 -1.08 1.81
N ALA A 32 -15.36 0.21 2.12
CA ALA A 32 -15.89 0.59 3.43
C ALA A 32 -17.28 0.00 3.71
N SER A 33 -18.12 -0.19 2.70
CA SER A 33 -19.44 -0.81 2.82
C SER A 33 -19.44 -2.35 2.72
N ASP A 34 -18.28 -2.98 2.49
CA ASP A 34 -18.15 -4.43 2.41
C ASP A 34 -18.29 -5.04 3.82
N LEU A 35 -19.39 -5.78 4.04
CA LEU A 35 -19.75 -6.33 5.34
C LEU A 35 -18.78 -7.42 5.85
N ASP A 36 -17.98 -8.00 4.95
CA ASP A 36 -16.92 -8.95 5.32
C ASP A 36 -15.58 -8.23 5.56
N ARG A 37 -15.18 -7.34 4.64
CA ARG A 37 -13.85 -6.71 4.67
C ARG A 37 -13.72 -5.61 5.71
N ALA A 38 -14.72 -4.77 5.89
CA ALA A 38 -14.62 -3.65 6.80
C ALA A 38 -14.43 -4.06 8.28
N PRO A 39 -15.17 -5.04 8.83
CA PRO A 39 -14.90 -5.53 10.18
C PRO A 39 -13.52 -6.17 10.35
N LYS A 40 -13.02 -6.87 9.32
CA LYS A 40 -11.71 -7.49 9.34
C LYS A 40 -10.60 -6.45 9.36
N PHE A 41 -10.73 -5.39 8.54
CA PHE A 41 -9.80 -4.27 8.55
C PHE A 41 -9.74 -3.59 9.93
N ALA A 42 -10.89 -3.33 10.56
CA ALA A 42 -10.93 -2.76 11.91
C ALA A 42 -10.14 -3.63 12.92
N ARG A 43 -10.30 -4.95 12.87
CA ARG A 43 -9.55 -5.89 13.72
C ARG A 43 -8.04 -5.90 13.40
N VAL A 44 -7.67 -5.77 12.15
CA VAL A 44 -6.25 -5.65 11.75
C VAL A 44 -5.64 -4.36 12.28
N LEU A 45 -6.37 -3.24 12.24
CA LEU A 45 -5.90 -1.99 12.85
C LEU A 45 -5.60 -2.15 14.35
N GLU A 46 -6.48 -2.85 15.09
CA GLU A 46 -6.25 -3.17 16.51
C GLU A 46 -4.97 -3.99 16.70
N CYS A 47 -4.75 -5.02 15.87
CA CYS A 47 -3.57 -5.87 15.94
C CYS A 47 -2.27 -5.13 15.57
N LEU A 48 -2.35 -4.15 14.68
CA LEU A 48 -1.23 -3.31 14.24
C LEU A 48 -1.01 -2.08 15.15
N HIS A 49 -1.84 -1.89 16.19
CA HIS A 49 -1.84 -0.70 17.04
C HIS A 49 -1.97 0.60 16.22
N ALA A 50 -2.76 0.58 15.15
CA ALA A 50 -2.92 1.67 14.21
C ALA A 50 -4.31 2.30 14.27
N CYS A 51 -4.41 3.59 13.95
CA CYS A 51 -5.67 4.21 13.56
C CYS A 51 -5.90 4.03 12.06
N GLY A 52 -7.14 4.17 11.61
CA GLY A 52 -7.38 4.06 10.17
C GLY A 52 -8.81 4.36 9.75
N GLY A 53 -9.03 4.30 8.46
CA GLY A 53 -10.34 4.54 7.87
C GLY A 53 -10.45 3.94 6.48
N MET A 54 -11.69 3.83 6.01
CA MET A 54 -12.02 3.26 4.71
C MET A 54 -12.97 4.17 3.95
N LEU A 55 -12.92 4.08 2.63
CA LEU A 55 -13.89 4.70 1.71
C LEU A 55 -14.44 3.64 0.75
N ASP A 56 -15.42 4.05 -0.07
CA ASP A 56 -16.09 3.21 -1.07
C ASP A 56 -15.80 3.69 -2.49
N MET A 57 -14.53 3.89 -2.82
CA MET A 57 -14.14 4.16 -4.19
C MET A 57 -14.50 2.95 -5.07
N ASP A 58 -15.02 3.19 -6.28
CA ASP A 58 -15.45 2.13 -7.18
C ASP A 58 -14.33 1.09 -7.43
N ASP A 59 -14.62 -0.15 -7.10
CA ASP A 59 -13.76 -1.31 -7.28
C ASP A 59 -14.53 -2.47 -7.95
N GLY A 60 -15.47 -2.12 -8.81
CA GLY A 60 -16.24 -3.10 -9.57
C GLY A 60 -15.36 -3.99 -10.46
N PRO A 61 -15.87 -5.17 -10.84
CA PRO A 61 -15.09 -6.19 -11.58
C PRO A 61 -14.57 -5.68 -12.93
N GLU A 62 -15.22 -4.68 -13.50
CA GLU A 62 -14.82 -4.09 -14.78
C GLU A 62 -13.57 -3.20 -14.66
N GLN A 63 -13.19 -2.81 -13.44
CA GLN A 63 -12.03 -1.96 -13.15
C GLN A 63 -11.97 -0.74 -14.08
N ARG A 64 -13.08 -0.01 -14.24
CA ARG A 64 -13.12 1.20 -15.09
C ARG A 64 -12.14 2.23 -14.55
N PRO A 65 -11.41 2.96 -15.44
CA PRO A 65 -10.53 4.04 -15.02
C PRO A 65 -11.29 5.10 -14.22
N LEU A 66 -10.72 5.54 -13.12
CA LEU A 66 -11.27 6.62 -12.32
C LEU A 66 -10.64 7.96 -12.69
N PRO A 67 -11.41 9.07 -12.70
CA PRO A 67 -10.84 10.38 -12.90
C PRO A 67 -9.79 10.69 -11.81
N ALA A 68 -8.57 11.07 -12.20
CA ALA A 68 -7.46 11.29 -11.29
C ALA A 68 -7.79 12.27 -10.15
N LEU A 69 -8.55 13.36 -10.46
CA LEU A 69 -8.96 14.34 -9.46
C LEU A 69 -9.94 13.76 -8.43
N ASP A 70 -10.74 12.76 -8.80
CA ASP A 70 -11.66 12.10 -7.88
C ASP A 70 -10.88 11.23 -6.89
N VAL A 71 -9.92 10.45 -7.38
CA VAL A 71 -9.03 9.66 -6.51
C VAL A 71 -8.25 10.57 -5.56
N GLN A 72 -7.69 11.69 -6.06
CA GLN A 72 -6.99 12.67 -5.22
C GLN A 72 -7.90 13.26 -4.14
N ARG A 73 -9.16 13.59 -4.48
CA ARG A 73 -10.14 14.08 -3.48
C ARG A 73 -10.42 13.02 -2.40
N GLN A 74 -10.54 11.75 -2.76
CA GLN A 74 -10.75 10.67 -1.79
C GLN A 74 -9.53 10.49 -0.88
N VAL A 75 -8.32 10.55 -1.42
CA VAL A 75 -7.08 10.52 -0.62
C VAL A 75 -7.09 11.64 0.42
N LEU A 76 -7.34 12.90 -0.01
CA LEU A 76 -7.37 14.06 0.90
C LEU A 76 -8.49 13.99 1.94
N ARG A 77 -9.64 13.42 1.57
CA ARG A 77 -10.79 13.23 2.49
C ARG A 77 -10.47 12.24 3.61
N LEU A 78 -9.67 11.22 3.31
CA LEU A 78 -9.38 10.14 4.26
C LEU A 78 -8.24 10.48 5.21
N LEU A 79 -7.28 11.30 4.77
CA LEU A 79 -6.12 11.63 5.59
C LEU A 79 -6.50 12.40 6.86
N PRO A 80 -5.95 12.02 8.05
CA PRO A 80 -6.26 12.68 9.33
C PRO A 80 -5.56 14.04 9.49
N GLY A 81 -4.61 14.35 8.62
CA GLY A 81 -3.79 15.55 8.70
C GLY A 81 -3.12 15.87 7.38
N SER A 82 -2.33 16.93 7.35
CA SER A 82 -1.65 17.43 6.15
C SER A 82 -0.14 17.18 6.15
N HIS A 83 0.46 16.79 7.28
CA HIS A 83 1.89 16.49 7.41
C HIS A 83 2.11 15.13 8.07
N PHE A 84 3.10 14.39 7.56
CA PHE A 84 3.51 13.07 8.04
C PHE A 84 5.03 12.95 7.98
N ASP A 85 5.65 12.24 8.93
CA ASP A 85 7.07 11.92 8.83
C ASP A 85 7.31 10.98 7.65
N ARG A 86 6.37 10.06 7.41
CA ARG A 86 6.48 9.09 6.31
C ARG A 86 5.11 8.76 5.72
N LEU A 87 5.06 8.71 4.40
CA LEU A 87 3.86 8.32 3.66
C LEU A 87 4.17 7.09 2.81
N LEU A 88 3.48 5.99 3.08
CA LEU A 88 3.59 4.74 2.34
C LEU A 88 2.39 4.57 1.40
N THR A 89 2.63 4.10 0.17
CA THR A 89 1.57 3.78 -0.79
C THR A 89 2.05 2.78 -1.84
N HIS A 90 1.15 2.40 -2.73
CA HIS A 90 1.42 1.49 -3.84
C HIS A 90 2.56 1.94 -4.75
N GLY A 91 3.15 0.98 -5.47
CA GLY A 91 4.08 1.23 -6.56
C GLY A 91 3.38 1.69 -7.85
N PRO A 92 4.10 2.35 -8.77
CA PRO A 92 3.50 2.90 -9.99
C PRO A 92 3.04 1.82 -10.98
N GLN A 93 3.46 0.59 -10.82
CA GLN A 93 3.05 -0.56 -11.64
C GLN A 93 1.98 -1.41 -10.94
N GLY A 94 1.74 -1.14 -9.64
CA GLY A 94 0.84 -1.90 -8.78
C GLY A 94 1.42 -3.30 -8.54
N GLU A 95 2.03 -3.58 -7.49
CA GLU A 95 2.79 -4.73 -6.95
C GLU A 95 2.73 -6.05 -7.75
N TYR A 96 1.66 -6.28 -8.51
CA TYR A 96 1.45 -7.39 -9.46
C TYR A 96 0.75 -6.88 -10.72
N THR A 97 0.81 -7.64 -11.77
CA THR A 97 0.54 -7.26 -13.16
C THR A 97 -0.59 -6.24 -13.32
N TRP A 98 -0.19 -4.98 -13.38
CA TRP A 98 -0.99 -3.82 -13.75
C TRP A 98 -2.31 -3.66 -12.96
N HIS A 99 -2.30 -3.91 -11.64
CA HIS A 99 -3.49 -3.69 -10.82
C HIS A 99 -3.91 -2.22 -10.85
N ARG A 100 -5.05 -1.95 -11.49
CA ARG A 100 -5.47 -0.59 -11.81
C ARG A 100 -5.64 0.29 -10.59
N ARG A 101 -6.36 -0.17 -9.57
CA ARG A 101 -6.62 0.63 -8.35
C ARG A 101 -5.34 0.97 -7.59
N HIS A 102 -4.40 0.02 -7.50
CA HIS A 102 -3.09 0.30 -6.90
C HIS A 102 -2.36 1.44 -7.62
N ARG A 103 -2.34 1.38 -8.95
CA ARG A 103 -1.71 2.42 -9.79
C ARG A 103 -2.39 3.77 -9.66
N GLU A 104 -3.72 3.82 -9.63
CA GLU A 104 -4.49 5.06 -9.47
C GLU A 104 -4.25 5.68 -8.09
N VAL A 105 -4.19 4.88 -7.03
CA VAL A 105 -3.85 5.35 -5.69
C VAL A 105 -2.42 5.87 -5.64
N CYS A 106 -1.45 5.13 -6.18
CA CYS A 106 -0.07 5.58 -6.30
C CYS A 106 0.03 6.93 -7.02
N GLN A 107 -0.58 7.07 -8.20
CA GLN A 107 -0.56 8.29 -9.00
C GLN A 107 -1.19 9.47 -8.25
N ALA A 108 -2.31 9.24 -7.56
CA ALA A 108 -2.99 10.28 -6.79
C ALA A 108 -2.12 10.78 -5.62
N VAL A 109 -1.55 9.87 -4.83
CA VAL A 109 -0.67 10.20 -3.70
C VAL A 109 0.58 10.93 -4.18
N VAL A 110 1.23 10.43 -5.23
CA VAL A 110 2.41 11.06 -5.84
C VAL A 110 2.09 12.47 -6.34
N ALA A 111 0.97 12.66 -7.05
CA ALA A 111 0.57 13.96 -7.56
C ALA A 111 0.29 14.95 -6.43
N LEU A 112 -0.38 14.53 -5.36
CA LEU A 112 -0.66 15.36 -4.19
C LEU A 112 0.60 15.73 -3.42
N TRP A 113 1.54 14.81 -3.26
CA TRP A 113 2.83 15.08 -2.61
C TRP A 113 3.68 16.03 -3.46
N ARG A 114 3.76 15.83 -4.78
CA ARG A 114 4.42 16.75 -5.72
C ARG A 114 3.85 18.17 -5.66
N ALA A 115 2.52 18.28 -5.59
CA ALA A 115 1.84 19.56 -5.50
C ALA A 115 1.90 20.22 -4.10
N GLY A 116 2.48 19.53 -3.10
CA GLY A 116 2.51 20.02 -1.71
C GLY A 116 1.15 20.04 -1.02
N ARG A 117 0.16 19.33 -1.57
CA ARG A 117 -1.16 19.17 -0.95
C ARG A 117 -1.13 18.16 0.20
N ILE A 118 -0.19 17.24 0.17
CA ILE A 118 0.22 16.38 1.28
C ILE A 118 1.68 16.68 1.54
N SER A 119 2.04 16.97 2.80
CA SER A 119 3.42 17.12 3.23
C SER A 119 3.86 15.83 3.91
N ALA A 120 4.98 15.27 3.47
CA ALA A 120 5.65 14.17 4.13
C ALA A 120 7.16 14.34 3.97
N ASP A 121 7.91 14.04 5.04
CA ASP A 121 9.38 14.11 5.01
C ASP A 121 9.96 13.03 4.10
N ALA A 122 9.29 11.88 3.99
CA ALA A 122 9.62 10.84 3.03
C ALA A 122 8.37 10.21 2.40
N LEU A 123 8.42 9.97 1.09
CA LEU A 123 7.45 9.18 0.36
C LEU A 123 8.06 7.81 0.02
N TRP A 124 7.37 6.76 0.42
CA TRP A 124 7.77 5.38 0.17
C TRP A 124 6.73 4.68 -0.70
N LEU A 125 7.17 4.11 -1.82
CA LEU A 125 6.32 3.34 -2.72
C LEU A 125 6.66 1.84 -2.58
N PHE A 126 5.66 0.98 -2.55
CA PHE A 126 5.88 -0.46 -2.54
C PHE A 126 6.67 -0.88 -3.78
N ALA A 127 7.64 -1.77 -3.58
CA ALA A 127 8.59 -2.17 -4.62
C ALA A 127 8.54 -3.68 -4.87
N TYR A 128 7.47 -4.13 -5.56
CA TYR A 128 7.25 -5.52 -5.90
C TYR A 128 7.04 -5.70 -7.40
N GLU A 129 7.28 -6.92 -7.87
CA GLU A 129 7.10 -7.35 -9.26
C GLU A 129 6.66 -8.81 -9.32
N ASP A 130 5.87 -9.19 -10.33
CA ASP A 130 5.41 -10.57 -10.58
C ASP A 130 5.89 -11.15 -11.92
N GLY A 131 6.77 -10.42 -12.61
CA GLY A 131 7.30 -10.83 -13.92
C GLY A 131 6.20 -11.05 -14.96
N GLU A 132 5.22 -10.18 -15.01
CA GLU A 132 4.06 -10.33 -15.90
C GLU A 132 3.29 -11.65 -15.66
N ARG A 133 3.01 -11.94 -14.40
CA ARG A 133 2.34 -13.16 -13.89
C ARG A 133 3.17 -14.46 -14.04
N GLN A 134 4.48 -14.35 -14.22
CA GLN A 134 5.32 -15.54 -14.30
C GLN A 134 5.60 -16.16 -12.93
N TYR A 135 5.49 -15.36 -11.86
CA TYR A 135 5.71 -15.80 -10.48
C TYR A 135 4.85 -14.97 -9.52
N LEU A 136 4.74 -15.43 -8.27
CA LEU A 136 4.10 -14.63 -7.22
C LEU A 136 4.91 -13.35 -6.98
N PRO A 137 4.24 -12.23 -6.63
CA PRO A 137 4.92 -10.97 -6.33
C PRO A 137 6.06 -11.13 -5.33
N ARG A 138 7.18 -10.53 -5.64
CA ARG A 138 8.38 -10.54 -4.82
C ARG A 138 9.05 -9.17 -4.82
N ALA A 139 9.87 -8.91 -3.81
CA ALA A 139 10.65 -7.69 -3.69
C ALA A 139 11.51 -7.45 -4.94
N VAL A 140 11.43 -6.27 -5.52
CA VAL A 140 12.26 -5.86 -6.66
C VAL A 140 13.72 -5.87 -6.24
N ARG A 141 14.59 -6.48 -7.06
CA ARG A 141 16.01 -6.70 -6.73
C ARG A 141 16.76 -5.44 -6.35
N ASN A 142 16.50 -4.34 -7.06
CA ASN A 142 17.18 -3.04 -6.89
C ASN A 142 16.30 -2.00 -6.16
N ALA A 143 15.33 -2.42 -5.37
CA ALA A 143 14.58 -1.54 -4.48
C ALA A 143 15.54 -0.77 -3.56
N HIS A 144 15.18 0.46 -3.18
CA HIS A 144 16.02 1.29 -2.32
C HIS A 144 16.16 0.70 -0.93
N VAL A 145 15.07 0.16 -0.40
CA VAL A 145 15.04 -0.60 0.86
C VAL A 145 14.49 -1.99 0.61
N LYS A 146 15.17 -2.99 1.13
CA LYS A 146 14.69 -4.37 1.24
C LYS A 146 14.86 -4.80 2.69
N HIS A 147 13.76 -5.10 3.31
CA HIS A 147 13.68 -5.45 4.72
C HIS A 147 13.25 -6.90 4.88
N SER A 148 14.17 -7.77 5.28
CA SER A 148 13.88 -9.18 5.54
C SER A 148 13.28 -9.31 6.94
N LEU A 149 12.04 -9.78 7.00
CA LEU A 149 11.31 -9.90 8.25
C LEU A 149 11.89 -11.03 9.13
N PRO A 150 12.04 -10.80 10.44
CA PRO A 150 12.25 -11.87 11.40
C PRO A 150 11.15 -12.93 11.28
N PRO A 151 11.45 -14.22 11.52
CA PRO A 151 10.47 -15.29 11.37
C PRO A 151 9.19 -15.10 12.18
N GLU A 152 9.29 -14.55 13.39
CA GLU A 152 8.16 -14.26 14.27
C GLU A 152 7.29 -13.13 13.74
N VAL A 153 7.90 -12.06 13.22
CA VAL A 153 7.18 -10.94 12.59
C VAL A 153 6.46 -11.40 11.34
N TRP A 154 7.15 -12.16 10.48
CA TRP A 154 6.51 -12.74 9.30
C TRP A 154 5.36 -13.67 9.66
N ARG A 155 5.49 -14.47 10.72
CA ARG A 155 4.41 -15.35 11.18
C ARG A 155 3.20 -14.53 11.62
N THR A 156 3.40 -13.48 12.43
CA THR A 156 2.31 -12.58 12.84
C THR A 156 1.62 -11.96 11.63
N LYS A 157 2.38 -11.44 10.68
CA LYS A 157 1.87 -10.91 9.41
C LYS A 157 1.05 -11.95 8.64
N PHE A 158 1.54 -13.18 8.52
CA PHE A 158 0.85 -14.28 7.85
C PHE A 158 -0.45 -14.66 8.59
N ASP A 159 -0.43 -14.64 9.92
CA ASP A 159 -1.63 -14.90 10.74
C ASP A 159 -2.67 -13.78 10.56
N LEU A 160 -2.27 -12.51 10.42
CA LEU A 160 -3.20 -11.43 10.06
C LEU A 160 -3.90 -11.72 8.71
N MET A 161 -3.15 -12.17 7.70
CA MET A 161 -3.73 -12.53 6.39
C MET A 161 -4.66 -13.73 6.49
N THR A 162 -4.29 -14.77 7.22
CA THR A 162 -5.04 -16.04 7.21
C THR A 162 -6.10 -16.14 8.29
N GLN A 163 -5.85 -15.60 9.50
CA GLN A 163 -6.77 -15.74 10.64
C GLN A 163 -7.68 -14.52 10.80
N VAL A 164 -7.21 -13.32 10.46
CA VAL A 164 -8.00 -12.10 10.61
C VAL A 164 -8.73 -11.76 9.31
N TYR A 165 -8.00 -11.61 8.20
CA TYR A 165 -8.63 -11.43 6.88
C TYR A 165 -9.32 -12.70 6.38
N GLY A 166 -8.91 -13.88 6.84
CA GLY A 166 -9.54 -15.15 6.54
C GLY A 166 -9.17 -15.72 5.17
N PHE A 167 -8.04 -15.34 4.62
CA PHE A 167 -7.53 -15.95 3.40
C PHE A 167 -7.10 -17.38 3.65
N HIS A 168 -7.53 -18.30 2.79
CA HIS A 168 -7.07 -19.68 2.89
C HIS A 168 -5.54 -19.75 2.73
N PRO A 169 -4.81 -20.59 3.49
CA PRO A 169 -3.35 -20.66 3.41
C PRO A 169 -2.79 -20.92 1.99
N GLU A 170 -3.58 -21.59 1.14
CA GLU A 170 -3.23 -21.85 -0.26
C GLU A 170 -3.74 -20.76 -1.23
N SER A 171 -4.40 -19.71 -0.73
CA SER A 171 -4.84 -18.59 -1.56
C SER A 171 -3.64 -17.83 -2.14
N TRP A 172 -3.90 -17.05 -3.17
CA TRP A 172 -2.87 -16.22 -3.79
C TRP A 172 -2.28 -15.20 -2.79
N GLU A 173 -3.11 -14.58 -1.98
CA GLU A 173 -2.74 -13.58 -0.99
C GLU A 173 -1.84 -14.18 0.10
N ALA A 174 -2.23 -15.32 0.68
CA ALA A 174 -1.47 -16.00 1.71
C ALA A 174 -0.11 -16.48 1.17
N ARG A 175 -0.10 -17.09 -0.02
CA ARG A 175 1.13 -17.55 -0.68
C ARG A 175 2.05 -16.41 -1.12
N THR A 176 1.47 -15.26 -1.45
CA THR A 176 2.22 -14.05 -1.81
C THR A 176 2.88 -13.42 -0.60
N THR A 177 2.28 -13.52 0.61
CA THR A 177 2.75 -12.82 1.82
C THR A 177 4.28 -12.81 1.92
N PRO A 178 4.95 -11.68 1.58
CA PRO A 178 6.39 -11.67 1.37
C PRO A 178 7.15 -11.74 2.70
N ARG A 179 8.26 -12.48 2.69
CA ARG A 179 9.24 -12.51 3.79
C ARG A 179 10.23 -11.34 3.74
N THR A 180 10.28 -10.66 2.62
CA THR A 180 11.08 -9.45 2.42
C THR A 180 10.18 -8.36 1.93
N GLU A 181 10.05 -7.30 2.71
CA GLU A 181 9.34 -6.10 2.32
C GLU A 181 10.28 -5.14 1.60
N ALA A 182 9.78 -4.45 0.58
CA ALA A 182 10.62 -3.64 -0.28
C ALA A 182 9.95 -2.32 -0.67
N PHE A 183 10.78 -1.26 -0.71
CA PHE A 183 10.30 0.10 -0.93
C PHE A 183 11.23 0.90 -1.85
N TRP A 184 10.63 1.75 -2.68
CA TRP A 184 11.27 2.89 -3.30
C TRP A 184 11.10 4.10 -2.39
N CYS A 185 12.17 4.70 -1.89
CA CYS A 185 12.15 5.75 -0.88
C CYS A 185 12.63 7.07 -1.44
N PHE A 186 11.91 8.15 -1.16
CA PHE A 186 12.20 9.50 -1.64
C PHE A 186 12.04 10.51 -0.51
N GLU A 187 13.10 11.26 -0.24
CA GLU A 187 13.14 12.35 0.75
C GLU A 187 12.88 13.71 0.10
N SER A 188 12.84 13.76 -1.21
CA SER A 188 12.54 14.99 -1.94
C SER A 188 11.84 14.72 -3.27
N ARG A 189 11.06 15.72 -3.72
CA ARG A 189 10.38 15.69 -5.02
C ARG A 189 11.37 15.51 -6.16
N GLY A 190 12.56 16.15 -6.07
CA GLY A 190 13.58 16.03 -7.08
C GLY A 190 14.12 14.60 -7.25
N GLN A 191 14.29 13.85 -6.14
CA GLN A 191 14.66 12.43 -6.20
C GLN A 191 13.58 11.59 -6.88
N LEU A 192 12.31 11.79 -6.50
CA LEU A 192 11.18 11.10 -7.13
C LEU A 192 11.09 11.41 -8.62
N ASP A 193 11.18 12.68 -9.02
CA ASP A 193 11.04 13.10 -10.40
C ASP A 193 12.16 12.56 -11.30
N LYS A 194 13.38 12.51 -10.79
CA LYS A 194 14.51 11.86 -11.47
C LYS A 194 14.24 10.38 -11.67
N TRP A 195 13.91 9.67 -10.58
CA TRP A 195 13.63 8.23 -10.60
C TRP A 195 12.46 7.87 -11.52
N TRP A 196 11.40 8.72 -11.54
CA TRP A 196 10.19 8.54 -12.35
C TRP A 196 10.49 8.65 -13.84
N ARG A 197 11.29 9.67 -14.24
CA ARG A 197 11.72 9.87 -15.63
C ARG A 197 12.65 8.76 -16.14
N GLU A 198 13.58 8.31 -15.32
CA GLU A 198 14.52 7.24 -15.67
C GLU A 198 13.81 5.91 -15.97
N ARG A 199 12.60 5.74 -15.48
CA ARG A 199 11.74 4.55 -15.72
C ARG A 199 10.69 4.75 -16.80
N GLY A 200 10.67 5.89 -17.47
CA GLY A 200 9.70 6.19 -18.52
C GLY A 200 8.24 6.17 -18.03
N LEU A 201 8.01 6.37 -16.72
CA LEU A 201 6.68 6.40 -16.15
C LEU A 201 5.98 7.70 -16.55
N ALA A 202 4.72 7.60 -17.02
CA ALA A 202 3.90 8.78 -17.31
C ALA A 202 3.64 9.57 -16.02
N VAL A 203 3.70 10.91 -16.13
CA VAL A 203 3.40 11.85 -15.04
C VAL A 203 1.90 12.05 -14.94
#